data_241f511cd35aafc8720078b63976bb56
#
_entry.id   241f511cd35aafc8720078b63976bb56
#
_cell.length_a   1.000
_cell.length_b   1.000
_cell.length_c   1.000
_cell.angle_alpha   90.00
_cell.angle_beta   90.00
_cell.angle_gamma   90.00
#
_symmetry.space_group_name_H-M   'P 1'
#
loop_
_entity.id
_entity.type
_entity.pdbx_description
1 polymer ?
#
loop_
_entity_poly.entity_id
_entity_poly.type
_entity_poly.pdbx_seq_one_letter_code
_entity_poly.pdbx_strand_id
1 'polypeptide(L)'
;MKIPFRYGLRFVLMALVCMVAGGVIAWGYFEGWLSPHTEVVALVVILLMVGVVGMAYFLPKQVSYFLKSLQNKSYTMNFPPVGDAKLDEMYEGMNRITTLYRDSLSDLEYKQLYYDRLLRIMTHELRNSITPVISLSSDMLKRPENYTAEDFQEGMEVIHGQCVSVNAFLDSYRQLTHLPPPEIQQVDVEKLFGQLQRLMVHPSIHFTWGNGMKVMADTDLLTLVLTNLIKNAREATEGQPDASIHIIASEADGAPYISVSDNGPGIPEEAAEEVFLPFYTTKQSGTGIGLCLSRQIMRLHGGDLKLNHHQGRGATFMVMFGLGGGKSS
;
A
#
# COMPACT_ATOMS: atom_id res chain seq x y z
N MET A 1 3.08 34.84 11.16
CA MET A 1 4.17 33.98 11.70
C MET A 1 4.86 34.76 12.82
N LYS A 2 4.53 34.51 14.11
CA LYS A 2 5.11 35.23 15.25
C LYS A 2 6.43 34.56 15.62
N ILE A 3 7.54 35.27 15.41
CA ILE A 3 8.87 34.86 15.87
C ILE A 3 8.82 34.84 17.41
N PRO A 4 9.19 33.73 18.10
CA PRO A 4 9.21 33.70 19.55
C PRO A 4 10.18 34.81 20.07
N PHE A 5 9.68 35.66 20.93
CA PHE A 5 10.35 36.84 21.47
C PHE A 5 11.80 36.59 21.96
N ARG A 6 12.10 35.42 22.49
CA ARG A 6 13.43 35.01 22.94
C ARG A 6 14.49 34.89 21.83
N TYR A 7 14.11 34.58 20.61
CA TYR A 7 15.07 34.47 19.49
C TYR A 7 15.30 35.81 18.82
N GLY A 8 14.27 36.64 18.71
CA GLY A 8 14.39 38.01 18.25
C GLY A 8 15.30 38.83 19.15
N LEU A 9 15.19 38.64 20.47
CA LEU A 9 16.05 39.34 21.45
C LEU A 9 17.53 38.96 21.32
N ARG A 10 17.85 37.69 21.05
CA ARG A 10 19.26 37.24 20.85
C ARG A 10 19.86 37.82 19.57
N PHE A 11 19.04 37.90 18.49
CA PHE A 11 19.48 38.51 17.23
C PHE A 11 19.73 40.02 17.40
N VAL A 12 18.84 40.73 18.10
CA VAL A 12 19.00 42.15 18.42
C VAL A 12 20.23 42.39 19.30
N LEU A 13 20.43 41.55 20.33
CA LEU A 13 21.59 41.66 21.21
C LEU A 13 22.91 41.47 20.45
N MET A 14 22.94 40.58 19.49
CA MET A 14 24.14 40.29 18.71
C MET A 14 24.37 41.31 17.61
N ALA A 15 23.31 41.83 16.99
CA ALA A 15 23.44 43.00 16.10
C ALA A 15 23.97 44.21 16.87
N LEU A 16 23.57 44.38 18.14
CA LEU A 16 24.06 45.43 19.03
C LEU A 16 25.53 45.22 19.38
N VAL A 17 25.95 43.98 19.66
CA VAL A 17 27.38 43.65 19.91
C VAL A 17 28.24 43.91 18.69
N CYS A 18 27.76 43.56 17.48
CA CYS A 18 28.45 43.87 16.22
C CYS A 18 28.53 45.37 15.95
N MET A 19 27.46 46.13 16.25
CA MET A 19 27.49 47.60 16.14
C MET A 19 28.46 48.25 17.11
N VAL A 20 28.47 47.81 18.37
CA VAL A 20 29.40 48.31 19.38
C VAL A 20 30.83 47.97 19.02
N ALA A 21 31.10 46.74 18.57
CA ALA A 21 32.42 46.32 18.11
C ALA A 21 32.87 47.14 16.90
N GLY A 22 32.00 47.38 15.92
CA GLY A 22 32.24 48.22 14.74
C GLY A 22 32.52 49.71 15.15
N GLY A 23 31.76 50.24 16.11
CA GLY A 23 31.97 51.58 16.66
C GLY A 23 33.27 51.74 17.37
N VAL A 24 33.71 50.76 18.18
CA VAL A 24 35.01 50.74 18.86
C VAL A 24 36.18 50.70 17.85
N ILE A 25 36.05 49.92 16.80
CA ILE A 25 37.03 49.81 15.72
C ILE A 25 37.14 51.13 14.96
N ALA A 26 36.00 51.74 14.59
CA ALA A 26 35.97 53.03 13.90
C ALA A 26 36.55 54.15 14.73
N TRP A 27 36.28 54.15 16.06
CA TRP A 27 36.86 55.14 16.98
C TRP A 27 38.34 54.90 17.16
N GLY A 28 38.82 53.66 17.32
CA GLY A 28 40.26 53.36 17.40
C GLY A 28 41.05 53.78 16.17
N TYR A 29 40.40 53.73 14.98
CA TYR A 29 40.96 54.27 13.75
C TYR A 29 41.07 55.81 13.76
N PHE A 30 39.99 56.47 14.19
CA PHE A 30 39.95 57.93 14.27
C PHE A 30 41.01 58.53 15.26
N GLU A 31 41.28 57.81 16.36
CA GLU A 31 42.30 58.15 17.37
C GLU A 31 43.70 57.69 16.93
N GLY A 32 43.87 57.07 15.76
CA GLY A 32 45.18 56.69 15.21
C GLY A 32 45.83 55.47 15.88
N TRP A 33 45.07 54.69 16.66
CA TRP A 33 45.55 53.45 17.31
C TRP A 33 45.51 52.23 16.40
N LEU A 34 44.76 52.29 15.32
CA LEU A 34 44.53 51.17 14.39
C LEU A 34 45.13 51.50 13.01
N SER A 35 45.93 50.59 12.47
CA SER A 35 46.40 50.64 11.08
C SER A 35 45.39 50.21 10.07
N PRO A 36 45.46 50.57 8.78
CA PRO A 36 44.54 50.12 7.72
C PRO A 36 44.43 48.61 7.62
N HIS A 37 45.45 47.84 8.02
CA HIS A 37 45.43 46.38 8.02
C HIS A 37 44.52 45.80 9.10
N THR A 38 44.30 46.50 10.22
CA THR A 38 43.43 46.03 11.29
C THR A 38 41.96 46.17 10.96
N GLU A 39 41.56 47.09 10.07
CA GLU A 39 40.19 47.19 9.55
C GLU A 39 39.77 45.94 8.74
N VAL A 40 40.69 45.48 7.89
CA VAL A 40 40.40 44.28 7.05
C VAL A 40 40.24 43.04 7.95
N VAL A 41 41.09 42.90 8.97
CA VAL A 41 40.99 41.80 9.94
C VAL A 41 39.69 41.89 10.74
N ALA A 42 39.30 43.08 11.19
CA ALA A 42 38.06 43.29 11.94
C ALA A 42 36.82 42.98 11.08
N LEU A 43 36.82 43.40 9.79
CA LEU A 43 35.75 43.08 8.83
C LEU A 43 35.61 41.58 8.61
N VAL A 44 36.74 40.88 8.42
CA VAL A 44 36.75 39.42 8.27
C VAL A 44 36.21 38.70 9.51
N VAL A 45 36.60 39.13 10.70
CA VAL A 45 36.09 38.57 11.97
C VAL A 45 34.59 38.79 12.13
N ILE A 46 34.08 39.99 11.77
CA ILE A 46 32.65 40.29 11.80
C ILE A 46 31.88 39.40 10.79
N LEU A 47 32.38 39.24 9.57
CA LEU A 47 31.78 38.38 8.57
C LEU A 47 31.78 36.91 9.01
N LEU A 48 32.85 36.42 9.62
CA LEU A 48 32.90 35.07 10.18
C LEU A 48 31.91 34.89 11.34
N MET A 49 31.82 35.87 12.26
CA MET A 49 30.83 35.85 13.33
C MET A 49 29.39 35.84 12.79
N VAL A 50 29.07 36.69 11.83
CA VAL A 50 27.74 36.70 11.17
C VAL A 50 27.44 35.35 10.50
N GLY A 51 28.42 34.72 9.84
CA GLY A 51 28.31 33.41 9.25
C GLY A 51 28.02 32.31 10.27
N VAL A 52 28.79 32.26 11.37
CA VAL A 52 28.59 31.29 12.47
C VAL A 52 27.23 31.45 13.12
N VAL A 53 26.76 32.67 13.31
CA VAL A 53 25.44 32.96 13.88
C VAL A 53 24.31 32.61 12.94
N GLY A 54 24.48 32.93 11.65
CA GLY A 54 23.54 32.53 10.63
C GLY A 54 23.39 31.01 10.62
N MET A 55 24.49 30.26 10.66
CA MET A 55 24.50 28.81 10.74
C MET A 55 23.84 28.28 12.02
N ALA A 56 24.20 28.82 13.18
CA ALA A 56 23.64 28.42 14.48
C ALA A 56 22.13 28.73 14.61
N TYR A 57 21.62 29.70 13.84
CA TYR A 57 20.18 30.04 13.79
C TYR A 57 19.40 29.20 12.78
N PHE A 58 20.00 28.90 11.64
CA PHE A 58 19.34 28.20 10.53
C PHE A 58 19.11 26.72 10.84
N LEU A 59 20.11 26.01 11.37
CA LEU A 59 20.01 24.59 11.69
C LEU A 59 18.90 24.24 12.70
N PRO A 60 18.81 24.90 13.89
CA PRO A 60 17.75 24.60 14.86
C PRO A 60 16.36 24.88 14.31
N LYS A 61 16.22 25.83 13.39
CA LYS A 61 14.94 26.16 12.77
C LYS A 61 14.46 25.07 11.82
N GLN A 62 15.33 24.52 10.99
CA GLN A 62 15.01 23.42 10.09
C GLN A 62 14.63 22.14 10.85
N VAL A 63 15.41 21.80 11.89
CA VAL A 63 15.10 20.66 12.77
C VAL A 63 13.76 20.89 13.51
N SER A 64 13.50 22.11 13.98
CA SER A 64 12.23 22.45 14.64
C SER A 64 11.03 22.35 13.68
N TYR A 65 11.20 22.77 12.43
CA TYR A 65 10.15 22.59 11.40
C TYR A 65 9.91 21.12 11.09
N PHE A 66 10.96 20.32 10.96
CA PHE A 66 10.87 18.88 10.76
C PHE A 66 10.10 18.21 11.90
N LEU A 67 10.49 18.47 13.16
CA LEU A 67 9.79 17.91 14.33
C LEU A 67 8.32 18.34 14.39
N LYS A 68 8.02 19.61 14.06
CA LYS A 68 6.63 20.09 13.97
C LYS A 68 5.85 19.43 12.84
N SER A 69 6.48 19.17 11.69
CA SER A 69 5.81 18.48 10.59
C SER A 69 5.44 17.06 10.98
N LEU A 70 6.33 16.35 11.69
CA LEU A 70 6.03 15.03 12.23
C LEU A 70 4.89 15.07 13.26
N GLN A 71 4.89 16.05 14.19
CA GLN A 71 3.81 16.23 15.18
C GLN A 71 2.45 16.53 14.54
N ASN A 72 2.44 17.34 13.48
CA ASN A 72 1.21 17.76 12.80
C ASN A 72 0.77 16.77 11.68
N LYS A 73 1.41 15.59 11.60
CA LYS A 73 1.14 14.59 10.56
C LYS A 73 1.23 15.16 9.13
N SER A 74 2.07 16.17 8.92
CA SER A 74 2.30 16.80 7.62
C SER A 74 3.60 16.25 7.04
N TYR A 75 3.51 15.15 6.29
CA TYR A 75 4.66 14.41 5.73
C TYR A 75 5.02 14.84 4.31
N THR A 76 4.70 16.07 3.94
CA THR A 76 4.96 16.62 2.59
C THR A 76 6.27 17.40 2.49
N MET A 77 7.01 17.56 3.61
CA MET A 77 8.27 18.29 3.58
C MET A 77 9.34 17.50 2.85
N ASN A 78 10.01 18.18 1.93
CA ASN A 78 11.21 17.73 1.26
C ASN A 78 12.31 18.77 1.49
N PHE A 79 13.49 18.32 1.90
CA PHE A 79 14.66 19.16 2.15
C PHE A 79 15.60 19.04 0.94
N PRO A 80 15.69 20.08 0.10
CA PRO A 80 16.59 20.06 -1.06
C PRO A 80 18.05 20.12 -0.62
N PRO A 81 18.99 19.57 -1.41
CA PRO A 81 20.40 19.65 -1.11
C PRO A 81 20.88 21.12 -1.11
N VAL A 82 21.79 21.45 -0.22
CA VAL A 82 22.32 22.83 0.00
C VAL A 82 23.77 22.98 -0.52
N GLY A 83 24.40 21.85 -0.90
CA GLY A 83 25.78 21.81 -1.39
C GLY A 83 26.84 21.65 -0.29
N ASP A 84 26.43 21.40 0.97
CA ASP A 84 27.31 21.00 2.06
C ASP A 84 27.11 19.51 2.36
N ALA A 85 28.17 18.71 2.21
CA ALA A 85 28.11 17.25 2.32
C ALA A 85 27.48 16.73 3.62
N LYS A 86 27.76 17.40 4.77
CA LYS A 86 27.20 16.98 6.07
C LYS A 86 25.74 17.37 6.25
N LEU A 87 25.36 18.55 5.74
CA LEU A 87 23.98 19.02 5.75
C LEU A 87 23.12 18.22 4.78
N ASP A 88 23.67 17.89 3.62
CA ASP A 88 23.00 17.10 2.61
C ASP A 88 22.74 15.67 3.12
N GLU A 89 23.71 15.04 3.81
CA GLU A 89 23.53 13.74 4.46
C GLU A 89 22.43 13.79 5.55
N MET A 90 22.39 14.85 6.34
CA MET A 90 21.33 15.06 7.34
C MET A 90 19.96 15.23 6.67
N TYR A 91 19.86 16.01 5.60
CA TYR A 91 18.63 16.24 4.86
C TYR A 91 18.14 14.98 4.15
N GLU A 92 19.04 14.18 3.57
CA GLU A 92 18.69 12.84 3.07
C GLU A 92 18.13 11.94 4.16
N GLY A 93 18.75 11.92 5.34
CA GLY A 93 18.24 11.18 6.49
C GLY A 93 16.83 11.62 6.90
N MET A 94 16.59 12.93 6.98
CA MET A 94 15.28 13.50 7.28
C MET A 94 14.24 13.16 6.22
N ASN A 95 14.58 13.26 4.94
CA ASN A 95 13.70 12.89 3.84
C ASN A 95 13.37 11.39 3.87
N ARG A 96 14.34 10.53 4.15
CA ARG A 96 14.15 9.08 4.28
C ARG A 96 13.20 8.74 5.44
N ILE A 97 13.36 9.37 6.60
CA ILE A 97 12.45 9.21 7.74
C ILE A 97 11.04 9.66 7.38
N THR A 98 10.87 10.79 6.71
CA THR A 98 9.57 11.31 6.29
C THR A 98 8.87 10.36 5.33
N THR A 99 9.61 9.78 4.39
CA THR A 99 9.06 8.79 3.43
C THR A 99 8.65 7.51 4.14
N LEU A 100 9.52 6.93 4.97
CA LEU A 100 9.20 5.72 5.75
C LEU A 100 7.97 5.90 6.65
N TYR A 101 7.85 7.09 7.27
CA TYR A 101 6.72 7.38 8.15
C TYR A 101 5.42 7.58 7.38
N ARG A 102 5.49 8.21 6.20
CA ARG A 102 4.35 8.35 5.27
C ARG A 102 3.84 6.99 4.80
N ASP A 103 4.76 6.13 4.36
CA ASP A 103 4.42 4.79 3.87
C ASP A 103 3.81 3.94 4.98
N SER A 104 4.35 4.00 6.19
CA SER A 104 3.80 3.30 7.37
C SER A 104 2.40 3.78 7.74
N LEU A 105 2.11 5.08 7.62
CA LEU A 105 0.78 5.62 7.92
C LEU A 105 -0.24 5.28 6.85
N SER A 106 0.14 5.37 5.58
CA SER A 106 -0.74 4.96 4.49
C SER A 106 -1.11 3.47 4.59
N ASP A 107 -0.17 2.63 5.00
CA ASP A 107 -0.43 1.21 5.29
C ASP A 107 -1.38 1.02 6.49
N LEU A 108 -1.24 1.83 7.53
CA LEU A 108 -2.09 1.76 8.72
C LEU A 108 -3.52 2.23 8.42
N GLU A 109 -3.67 3.35 7.70
CA GLU A 109 -4.96 3.88 7.26
C GLU A 109 -5.66 2.91 6.31
N TYR A 110 -4.92 2.32 5.36
CA TYR A 110 -5.44 1.28 4.48
C TYR A 110 -5.92 0.05 5.25
N LYS A 111 -5.13 -0.45 6.23
CA LYS A 111 -5.52 -1.57 7.08
C LYS A 111 -6.76 -1.25 7.89
N GLN A 112 -6.85 -0.05 8.46
CA GLN A 112 -7.99 0.37 9.26
C GLN A 112 -9.26 0.45 8.42
N LEU A 113 -9.20 1.08 7.25
CA LEU A 113 -10.31 1.15 6.28
C LEU A 113 -10.73 -0.26 5.81
N TYR A 114 -9.75 -1.13 5.57
CA TYR A 114 -9.95 -2.53 5.19
C TYR A 114 -10.73 -3.29 6.27
N TYR A 115 -10.30 -3.21 7.55
CA TYR A 115 -10.98 -3.90 8.65
C TYR A 115 -12.37 -3.33 8.95
N ASP A 116 -12.55 -2.02 8.89
CA ASP A 116 -13.86 -1.38 9.09
C ASP A 116 -14.86 -1.81 8.01
N ARG A 117 -14.42 -1.87 6.76
CA ARG A 117 -15.25 -2.35 5.65
C ARG A 117 -15.56 -3.84 5.80
N LEU A 118 -14.57 -4.65 6.16
CA LEU A 118 -14.73 -6.08 6.42
C LEU A 118 -15.81 -6.33 7.50
N LEU A 119 -15.71 -5.66 8.65
CA LEU A 119 -16.67 -5.79 9.76
C LEU A 119 -18.08 -5.35 9.35
N ARG A 120 -18.21 -4.26 8.59
CA ARG A 120 -19.49 -3.77 8.11
C ARG A 120 -20.17 -4.79 7.20
N ILE A 121 -19.43 -5.32 6.22
CA ILE A 121 -19.95 -6.32 5.27
C ILE A 121 -20.29 -7.60 5.99
N MET A 122 -19.42 -8.09 6.89
CA MET A 122 -19.70 -9.25 7.71
C MET A 122 -21.02 -9.12 8.49
N THR A 123 -21.20 -7.99 9.16
CA THR A 123 -22.42 -7.74 9.93
C THR A 123 -23.66 -7.74 9.05
N HIS A 124 -23.54 -7.17 7.85
CA HIS A 124 -24.63 -7.10 6.88
C HIS A 124 -24.98 -8.48 6.33
N GLU A 125 -23.99 -9.23 5.84
CA GLU A 125 -24.19 -10.55 5.21
C GLU A 125 -24.67 -11.60 6.23
N LEU A 126 -24.10 -11.60 7.45
CA LEU A 126 -24.61 -12.48 8.52
C LEU A 126 -26.06 -12.15 8.87
N ARG A 127 -26.41 -10.85 8.99
CA ARG A 127 -27.78 -10.45 9.28
C ARG A 127 -28.74 -10.89 8.16
N ASN A 128 -28.37 -10.67 6.89
CA ASN A 128 -29.17 -11.03 5.73
C ASN A 128 -29.42 -12.52 5.65
N SER A 129 -28.44 -13.34 6.00
CA SER A 129 -28.56 -14.80 5.95
C SER A 129 -29.26 -15.39 7.16
N ILE A 130 -29.09 -14.80 8.35
CA ILE A 130 -29.69 -15.33 9.61
C ILE A 130 -31.14 -14.86 9.78
N THR A 131 -31.50 -13.65 9.34
CA THR A 131 -32.85 -13.11 9.52
C THR A 131 -33.94 -13.99 8.88
N PRO A 132 -33.81 -14.47 7.62
CA PRO A 132 -34.77 -15.40 7.03
C PRO A 132 -34.90 -16.72 7.82
N VAL A 133 -33.76 -17.25 8.31
CA VAL A 133 -33.74 -18.48 9.12
C VAL A 133 -34.58 -18.32 10.39
N ILE A 134 -34.33 -17.22 11.14
CA ILE A 134 -35.07 -16.92 12.37
C ILE A 134 -36.55 -16.67 12.06
N SER A 135 -36.85 -15.87 11.02
CA SER A 135 -38.22 -15.50 10.66
C SER A 135 -39.04 -16.75 10.30
N LEU A 136 -38.52 -17.55 9.36
CA LEU A 136 -39.22 -18.74 8.87
C LEU A 136 -39.37 -19.81 9.94
N SER A 137 -38.30 -20.15 10.66
CA SER A 137 -38.37 -21.12 11.77
C SER A 137 -39.29 -20.66 12.90
N SER A 138 -39.30 -19.35 13.21
CA SER A 138 -40.18 -18.80 14.24
C SER A 138 -41.67 -18.84 13.85
N ASP A 139 -41.99 -18.59 12.58
CA ASP A 139 -43.36 -18.63 12.08
C ASP A 139 -43.88 -20.08 12.02
N MET A 140 -43.07 -21.00 11.52
CA MET A 140 -43.41 -22.46 11.52
C MET A 140 -43.61 -23.01 12.92
N LEU A 141 -42.82 -22.55 13.90
CA LEU A 141 -42.98 -23.00 15.28
C LEU A 141 -44.23 -22.40 16.01
N LYS A 142 -44.57 -21.14 15.68
CA LYS A 142 -45.70 -20.44 16.34
C LYS A 142 -47.06 -20.76 15.74
N ARG A 143 -47.11 -21.13 14.47
CA ARG A 143 -48.32 -21.35 13.72
C ARG A 143 -48.22 -22.62 12.84
N PRO A 144 -47.91 -23.76 13.44
CA PRO A 144 -47.70 -25.01 12.66
C PRO A 144 -48.93 -25.43 11.88
N GLU A 145 -50.12 -25.01 12.31
CA GLU A 145 -51.41 -25.31 11.63
C GLU A 145 -51.53 -24.61 10.26
N ASN A 146 -50.72 -23.58 9.99
CA ASN A 146 -50.74 -22.87 8.71
C ASN A 146 -49.86 -23.53 7.65
N TYR A 147 -49.16 -24.62 7.97
CA TYR A 147 -48.17 -25.25 7.09
C TYR A 147 -48.56 -26.71 6.80
N THR A 148 -48.51 -27.11 5.55
CA THR A 148 -48.56 -28.51 5.15
C THR A 148 -47.21 -29.22 5.35
N ALA A 149 -47.16 -30.53 5.20
CA ALA A 149 -45.90 -31.27 5.23
C ALA A 149 -44.92 -30.82 4.14
N GLU A 150 -45.47 -30.45 2.97
CA GLU A 150 -44.69 -29.93 1.83
C GLU A 150 -44.13 -28.55 2.14
N ASP A 151 -44.90 -27.62 2.75
CA ASP A 151 -44.45 -26.31 3.17
C ASP A 151 -43.33 -26.40 4.24
N PHE A 152 -43.42 -27.38 5.16
CA PHE A 152 -42.36 -27.64 6.13
C PHE A 152 -41.10 -28.13 5.44
N GLN A 153 -41.18 -28.99 4.45
CA GLN A 153 -40.01 -29.46 3.73
C GLN A 153 -39.34 -28.29 2.95
N GLU A 154 -40.14 -27.52 2.20
CA GLU A 154 -39.62 -26.33 1.49
C GLU A 154 -38.98 -25.33 2.42
N GLY A 155 -39.62 -25.04 3.57
CA GLY A 155 -39.07 -24.15 4.59
C GLY A 155 -37.76 -24.65 5.19
N MET A 156 -37.64 -25.96 5.43
CA MET A 156 -36.37 -26.56 5.88
C MET A 156 -35.28 -26.53 4.82
N GLU A 157 -35.61 -26.67 3.55
CA GLU A 157 -34.64 -26.50 2.45
C GLU A 157 -34.11 -25.08 2.37
N VAL A 158 -34.97 -24.07 2.53
CA VAL A 158 -34.57 -22.66 2.58
C VAL A 158 -33.66 -22.41 3.78
N ILE A 159 -34.03 -22.89 4.98
CA ILE A 159 -33.22 -22.76 6.20
C ILE A 159 -31.84 -23.40 6.00
N HIS A 160 -31.83 -24.65 5.49
CA HIS A 160 -30.59 -25.37 5.21
C HIS A 160 -29.71 -24.61 4.21
N GLY A 161 -30.27 -24.11 3.10
CA GLY A 161 -29.56 -23.32 2.10
C GLY A 161 -28.90 -22.06 2.70
N GLN A 162 -29.62 -21.35 3.58
CA GLN A 162 -29.07 -20.19 4.28
C GLN A 162 -27.94 -20.56 5.24
N CYS A 163 -28.06 -21.67 5.98
CA CYS A 163 -27.00 -22.16 6.86
C CYS A 163 -25.73 -22.55 6.09
N VAL A 164 -25.88 -23.20 4.95
CA VAL A 164 -24.76 -23.53 4.04
C VAL A 164 -24.08 -22.26 3.53
N SER A 165 -24.86 -21.23 3.17
CA SER A 165 -24.32 -19.94 2.72
C SER A 165 -23.55 -19.23 3.82
N VAL A 166 -24.04 -19.23 5.06
CA VAL A 166 -23.33 -18.67 6.23
C VAL A 166 -22.01 -19.41 6.47
N ASN A 167 -22.03 -20.74 6.37
CA ASN A 167 -20.82 -21.53 6.57
C ASN A 167 -19.75 -21.23 5.50
N ALA A 168 -20.14 -21.16 4.23
CA ALA A 168 -19.25 -20.78 3.11
C ALA A 168 -18.67 -19.37 3.30
N PHE A 169 -19.49 -18.44 3.79
CA PHE A 169 -19.04 -17.08 4.13
C PHE A 169 -18.00 -17.08 5.26
N LEU A 170 -18.24 -17.85 6.33
CA LEU A 170 -17.29 -17.96 7.45
C LEU A 170 -15.96 -18.61 7.04
N ASP A 171 -16.00 -19.63 6.18
CA ASP A 171 -14.80 -20.27 5.63
C ASP A 171 -13.99 -19.27 4.80
N SER A 172 -14.67 -18.46 4.00
CA SER A 172 -14.08 -17.40 3.22
C SER A 172 -13.42 -16.31 4.10
N TYR A 173 -14.07 -15.91 5.17
CA TYR A 173 -13.52 -15.00 6.17
C TYR A 173 -12.27 -15.58 6.85
N ARG A 174 -12.32 -16.87 7.21
CA ARG A 174 -11.19 -17.56 7.82
C ARG A 174 -9.97 -17.58 6.92
N GLN A 175 -10.16 -17.82 5.61
CA GLN A 175 -9.08 -17.76 4.63
C GLN A 175 -8.42 -16.39 4.56
N LEU A 176 -9.19 -15.29 4.68
CA LEU A 176 -8.65 -13.93 4.69
C LEU A 176 -7.85 -13.60 5.96
N THR A 177 -8.30 -14.10 7.13
CA THR A 177 -7.73 -13.68 8.42
C THR A 177 -6.63 -14.58 8.94
N HIS A 178 -6.48 -15.80 8.41
CA HIS A 178 -5.58 -16.84 8.91
C HIS A 178 -4.68 -17.41 7.79
N LEU A 179 -4.09 -16.51 6.99
CA LEU A 179 -3.05 -16.93 6.06
C LEU A 179 -1.79 -17.31 6.84
N PRO A 180 -1.23 -18.50 6.66
CA PRO A 180 0.05 -18.84 7.22
C PRO A 180 1.16 -17.98 6.59
N PRO A 181 2.28 -17.74 7.30
CA PRO A 181 3.43 -17.13 6.67
C PRO A 181 3.90 -18.00 5.48
N PRO A 182 4.24 -17.37 4.32
CA PRO A 182 4.63 -18.11 3.13
C PRO A 182 5.99 -18.81 3.31
N GLU A 183 6.10 -20.03 2.84
CA GLU A 183 7.36 -20.75 2.73
C GLU A 183 8.03 -20.42 1.40
N ILE A 184 8.81 -19.32 1.39
CA ILE A 184 9.45 -18.81 0.17
C ILE A 184 10.56 -19.76 -0.30
N GLN A 185 10.40 -20.29 -1.50
CA GLN A 185 11.37 -21.13 -2.18
C GLN A 185 11.53 -20.76 -3.66
N GLN A 186 12.54 -21.29 -4.30
CA GLN A 186 12.73 -21.08 -5.73
C GLN A 186 11.76 -21.98 -6.51
N VAL A 187 10.76 -21.38 -7.15
CA VAL A 187 9.73 -22.05 -7.96
C VAL A 187 10.11 -22.00 -9.42
N ASP A 188 10.13 -23.16 -10.06
CA ASP A 188 10.30 -23.31 -11.50
C ASP A 188 8.98 -23.02 -12.22
N VAL A 189 8.94 -21.97 -13.03
CA VAL A 189 7.73 -21.50 -13.71
C VAL A 189 7.19 -22.53 -14.69
N GLU A 190 8.07 -23.25 -15.40
CA GLU A 190 7.65 -24.31 -16.34
C GLU A 190 6.90 -25.43 -15.64
N LYS A 191 7.41 -25.88 -14.47
CA LYS A 191 6.72 -26.91 -13.67
C LYS A 191 5.39 -26.41 -13.14
N LEU A 192 5.34 -25.20 -12.62
CA LEU A 192 4.12 -24.56 -12.10
C LEU A 192 3.06 -24.42 -13.20
N PHE A 193 3.43 -23.88 -14.36
CA PHE A 193 2.51 -23.73 -15.48
C PHE A 193 2.05 -25.07 -16.05
N GLY A 194 2.95 -26.08 -16.10
CA GLY A 194 2.57 -27.43 -16.47
C GLY A 194 1.57 -28.08 -15.49
N GLN A 195 1.61 -27.78 -14.21
CA GLN A 195 0.58 -28.19 -13.25
C GLN A 195 -0.74 -27.47 -13.48
N LEU A 196 -0.72 -26.15 -13.67
CA LEU A 196 -1.91 -25.35 -13.94
C LEU A 196 -2.59 -25.75 -15.24
N GLN A 197 -1.84 -26.05 -16.30
CA GLN A 197 -2.39 -26.55 -17.57
C GLN A 197 -3.14 -27.86 -17.40
N ARG A 198 -2.66 -28.76 -16.54
CA ARG A 198 -3.37 -30.03 -16.23
C ARG A 198 -4.61 -29.83 -15.39
N LEU A 199 -4.62 -28.84 -14.49
CA LEU A 199 -5.76 -28.54 -13.62
C LEU A 199 -6.86 -27.74 -14.36
N MET A 200 -6.44 -26.89 -15.30
CA MET A 200 -7.33 -25.94 -15.96
C MET A 200 -7.34 -26.14 -17.48
N VAL A 201 -7.74 -27.32 -17.91
CA VAL A 201 -7.83 -27.68 -19.35
C VAL A 201 -8.98 -26.90 -19.99
N HIS A 202 -8.64 -25.89 -20.80
CA HIS A 202 -9.61 -25.14 -21.59
C HIS A 202 -8.95 -24.56 -22.84
N PRO A 203 -9.58 -24.61 -24.04
CA PRO A 203 -8.96 -24.20 -25.30
C PRO A 203 -8.63 -22.70 -25.38
N SER A 204 -9.30 -21.87 -24.59
CA SER A 204 -9.04 -20.42 -24.55
C SER A 204 -7.88 -20.01 -23.64
N ILE A 205 -7.24 -20.94 -22.92
CA ILE A 205 -6.18 -20.63 -21.95
C ILE A 205 -4.82 -20.91 -22.57
N HIS A 206 -3.97 -19.89 -22.64
CA HIS A 206 -2.66 -19.93 -23.26
C HIS A 206 -1.58 -19.54 -22.24
N PHE A 207 -0.56 -20.39 -22.09
CA PHE A 207 0.57 -20.15 -21.20
C PHE A 207 1.83 -19.85 -22.01
N THR A 208 2.59 -18.83 -21.60
CA THR A 208 3.86 -18.41 -22.20
C THR A 208 4.86 -18.08 -21.11
N TRP A 209 6.08 -18.56 -21.21
CA TRP A 209 7.16 -18.26 -20.26
C TRP A 209 8.53 -18.30 -20.89
N GLY A 210 9.50 -17.63 -20.28
CA GLY A 210 10.90 -17.68 -20.66
C GLY A 210 11.55 -19.02 -20.25
N ASN A 211 12.49 -19.52 -21.05
CA ASN A 211 13.19 -20.77 -20.75
C ASN A 211 13.99 -20.64 -19.44
N GLY A 212 13.82 -21.62 -18.53
CA GLY A 212 14.52 -21.65 -17.25
C GLY A 212 14.11 -20.58 -16.25
N MET A 213 12.98 -19.90 -16.47
CA MET A 213 12.47 -18.86 -15.58
C MET A 213 12.10 -19.39 -14.21
N LYS A 214 12.54 -18.68 -13.17
CA LYS A 214 12.29 -19.02 -11.77
C LYS A 214 11.82 -17.78 -11.00
N VAL A 215 10.96 -18.00 -9.99
CA VAL A 215 10.47 -16.96 -9.08
C VAL A 215 10.65 -17.40 -7.63
N MET A 216 10.78 -16.43 -6.72
CA MET A 216 10.83 -16.72 -5.28
C MET A 216 9.41 -16.62 -4.71
N ALA A 217 8.83 -17.77 -4.35
CA ALA A 217 7.46 -17.84 -3.87
C ALA A 217 7.18 -19.11 -3.05
N ASP A 218 6.08 -19.11 -2.33
CA ASP A 218 5.43 -20.32 -1.83
C ASP A 218 4.60 -20.92 -2.98
N THR A 219 4.88 -22.16 -3.35
CA THR A 219 4.27 -22.81 -4.51
C THR A 219 2.76 -22.97 -4.39
N ASP A 220 2.27 -23.35 -3.20
CA ASP A 220 0.85 -23.60 -2.98
C ASP A 220 0.05 -22.30 -2.96
N LEU A 221 0.57 -21.29 -2.28
CA LEU A 221 -0.05 -19.96 -2.26
C LEU A 221 -0.01 -19.29 -3.63
N LEU A 222 1.08 -19.41 -4.38
CA LEU A 222 1.15 -18.87 -5.75
C LEU A 222 0.20 -19.63 -6.69
N THR A 223 0.08 -20.94 -6.55
CA THR A 223 -0.90 -21.76 -7.29
C THR A 223 -2.33 -21.28 -7.00
N LEU A 224 -2.64 -20.98 -5.72
CA LEU A 224 -3.94 -20.46 -5.33
C LEU A 224 -4.23 -19.10 -5.99
N VAL A 225 -3.24 -18.18 -5.99
CA VAL A 225 -3.35 -16.87 -6.66
C VAL A 225 -3.64 -17.04 -8.14
N LEU A 226 -2.83 -17.81 -8.86
CA LEU A 226 -2.98 -17.99 -10.30
C LEU A 226 -4.29 -18.70 -10.65
N THR A 227 -4.67 -19.71 -9.90
CA THR A 227 -5.96 -20.42 -10.07
C THR A 227 -7.15 -19.46 -9.93
N ASN A 228 -7.11 -18.57 -8.93
CA ASN A 228 -8.15 -17.57 -8.74
C ASN A 228 -8.21 -16.56 -9.89
N LEU A 229 -7.06 -16.06 -10.36
CA LEU A 229 -7.01 -15.12 -11.48
C LEU A 229 -7.52 -15.76 -12.79
N ILE A 230 -7.09 -16.99 -13.10
CA ILE A 230 -7.52 -17.73 -14.28
C ILE A 230 -9.02 -18.04 -14.22
N LYS A 231 -9.54 -18.41 -13.03
CA LYS A 231 -10.98 -18.61 -12.83
C LYS A 231 -11.76 -17.32 -13.09
N ASN A 232 -11.29 -16.19 -12.58
CA ASN A 232 -11.93 -14.89 -12.82
C ASN A 232 -11.94 -14.51 -14.30
N ALA A 233 -10.82 -14.72 -15.00
CA ALA A 233 -10.70 -14.48 -16.44
C ALA A 233 -11.65 -15.37 -17.25
N ARG A 234 -11.77 -16.65 -16.90
CA ARG A 234 -12.69 -17.60 -17.56
C ARG A 234 -14.15 -17.19 -17.36
N GLU A 235 -14.53 -16.79 -16.14
CA GLU A 235 -15.87 -16.32 -15.84
C GLU A 235 -16.18 -15.00 -16.57
N ALA A 236 -15.21 -14.10 -16.72
CA ALA A 236 -15.37 -12.85 -17.44
C ALA A 236 -15.54 -13.05 -18.97
N THR A 237 -15.04 -14.15 -19.50
CA THR A 237 -15.13 -14.49 -20.93
C THR A 237 -16.16 -15.58 -21.24
N GLU A 238 -16.96 -15.98 -20.25
CA GLU A 238 -17.97 -17.02 -20.42
C GLU A 238 -19.01 -16.63 -21.47
N GLY A 239 -19.29 -17.56 -22.38
CA GLY A 239 -20.24 -17.34 -23.50
C GLY A 239 -19.69 -16.54 -24.69
N GLN A 240 -18.42 -16.07 -24.63
CA GLN A 240 -17.79 -15.38 -25.76
C GLN A 240 -17.21 -16.43 -26.76
N PRO A 241 -17.51 -16.32 -28.05
CA PRO A 241 -16.98 -17.27 -29.04
C PRO A 241 -15.47 -17.09 -29.29
N ASP A 242 -14.94 -15.92 -29.04
CA ASP A 242 -13.53 -15.51 -29.18
C ASP A 242 -12.80 -15.40 -27.85
N ALA A 243 -13.28 -16.10 -26.80
CA ALA A 243 -12.67 -16.09 -25.48
C ALA A 243 -11.17 -16.41 -25.55
N SER A 244 -10.33 -15.56 -24.97
CA SER A 244 -8.87 -15.73 -24.95
C SER A 244 -8.30 -15.24 -23.62
N ILE A 245 -7.53 -16.13 -22.96
CA ILE A 245 -6.90 -15.88 -21.66
C ILE A 245 -5.42 -16.20 -21.81
N HIS A 246 -4.57 -15.21 -21.55
CA HIS A 246 -3.12 -15.35 -21.66
C HIS A 246 -2.47 -15.25 -20.28
N ILE A 247 -1.70 -16.27 -19.93
CA ILE A 247 -0.86 -16.30 -18.72
C ILE A 247 0.59 -16.21 -19.19
N ILE A 248 1.26 -15.09 -18.85
CA ILE A 248 2.60 -14.82 -19.33
C ILE A 248 3.51 -14.59 -18.13
N ALA A 249 4.58 -15.38 -18.03
CA ALA A 249 5.67 -15.12 -17.10
C ALA A 249 6.83 -14.46 -17.83
N SER A 250 7.28 -13.29 -17.36
CA SER A 250 8.32 -12.48 -17.98
C SER A 250 9.06 -11.65 -16.93
N GLU A 251 10.03 -10.87 -17.35
CA GLU A 251 10.78 -9.92 -16.52
C GLU A 251 10.65 -8.50 -17.06
N ALA A 252 10.53 -7.54 -16.17
CA ALA A 252 10.59 -6.12 -16.48
C ALA A 252 11.57 -5.45 -15.49
N ASP A 253 12.54 -4.71 -16.02
CA ASP A 253 13.59 -4.03 -15.23
C ASP A 253 14.33 -4.97 -14.25
N GLY A 254 14.53 -6.24 -14.66
CA GLY A 254 15.17 -7.26 -13.84
C GLY A 254 14.30 -7.85 -12.74
N ALA A 255 13.02 -7.50 -12.66
CA ALA A 255 12.06 -8.06 -11.72
C ALA A 255 11.11 -9.04 -12.43
N PRO A 256 10.98 -10.29 -11.95
CA PRO A 256 10.05 -11.25 -12.53
C PRO A 256 8.60 -10.87 -12.21
N TYR A 257 7.70 -11.15 -13.15
CA TYR A 257 6.25 -11.01 -12.96
C TYR A 257 5.50 -12.11 -13.71
N ILE A 258 4.26 -12.36 -13.28
CA ILE A 258 3.31 -13.19 -14.03
C ILE A 258 2.08 -12.34 -14.30
N SER A 259 1.65 -12.24 -15.58
CA SER A 259 0.41 -11.58 -15.95
C SER A 259 -0.65 -12.59 -16.33
N VAL A 260 -1.90 -12.29 -15.96
CA VAL A 260 -3.11 -13.00 -16.41
C VAL A 260 -4.00 -11.99 -17.10
N SER A 261 -4.17 -12.13 -18.41
CA SER A 261 -4.94 -11.23 -19.27
C SER A 261 -6.12 -11.97 -19.89
N ASP A 262 -7.28 -11.33 -19.91
CA ASP A 262 -8.48 -11.82 -20.61
C ASP A 262 -8.95 -10.77 -21.63
N ASN A 263 -9.80 -11.18 -22.56
CA ASN A 263 -10.49 -10.31 -23.51
C ASN A 263 -11.97 -10.10 -23.16
N GLY A 264 -12.33 -10.22 -21.90
CA GLY A 264 -13.68 -10.00 -21.38
C GLY A 264 -14.14 -8.53 -21.43
N PRO A 265 -15.17 -8.17 -20.66
CA PRO A 265 -15.71 -6.79 -20.63
C PRO A 265 -14.75 -5.78 -20.00
N GLY A 266 -13.72 -6.23 -19.26
CA GLY A 266 -12.80 -5.38 -18.52
C GLY A 266 -13.36 -4.91 -17.18
N ILE A 267 -12.59 -4.02 -16.53
CA ILE A 267 -12.90 -3.41 -15.23
C ILE A 267 -12.87 -1.91 -15.40
N PRO A 268 -13.95 -1.18 -15.06
CA PRO A 268 -13.98 0.27 -15.09
C PRO A 268 -12.87 0.89 -14.21
N GLU A 269 -12.35 2.06 -14.60
CA GLU A 269 -11.27 2.72 -13.87
C GLU A 269 -11.66 3.06 -12.44
N GLU A 270 -12.93 3.45 -12.22
CA GLU A 270 -13.49 3.75 -10.91
C GLU A 270 -13.49 2.55 -9.97
N ALA A 271 -13.57 1.32 -10.53
CA ALA A 271 -13.57 0.08 -9.77
C ALA A 271 -12.17 -0.54 -9.57
N ALA A 272 -11.12 0.04 -10.13
CA ALA A 272 -9.78 -0.54 -10.17
C ALA A 272 -9.18 -0.88 -8.79
N GLU A 273 -9.38 -0.02 -7.81
CA GLU A 273 -8.96 -0.28 -6.43
C GLU A 273 -10.03 -1.05 -5.64
N GLU A 274 -11.31 -0.86 -6.00
CA GLU A 274 -12.42 -1.50 -5.30
C GLU A 274 -12.46 -3.02 -5.51
N VAL A 275 -12.00 -3.52 -6.65
CA VAL A 275 -11.97 -4.97 -6.96
C VAL A 275 -11.07 -5.76 -6.00
N PHE A 276 -10.16 -5.08 -5.31
CA PHE A 276 -9.29 -5.67 -4.29
C PHE A 276 -9.86 -5.55 -2.86
N LEU A 277 -11.00 -4.91 -2.70
CA LEU A 277 -11.64 -4.83 -1.39
C LEU A 277 -12.39 -6.14 -1.08
N PRO A 278 -12.40 -6.59 0.18
CA PRO A 278 -13.12 -7.80 0.55
C PRO A 278 -14.60 -7.72 0.19
N PHE A 279 -15.14 -8.83 -0.32
CA PHE A 279 -16.55 -9.00 -0.69
C PHE A 279 -17.04 -8.08 -1.82
N TYR A 280 -16.12 -7.43 -2.53
CA TYR A 280 -16.47 -6.73 -3.75
C TYR A 280 -16.71 -7.75 -4.87
N THR A 281 -17.91 -7.78 -5.39
CA THR A 281 -18.30 -8.67 -6.51
C THR A 281 -19.42 -8.06 -7.31
N THR A 282 -19.36 -8.23 -8.61
CA THR A 282 -20.45 -7.95 -9.55
C THR A 282 -21.21 -9.21 -9.93
N LYS A 283 -20.81 -10.39 -9.40
CA LYS A 283 -21.35 -11.71 -9.73
C LYS A 283 -22.36 -12.14 -8.67
N GLN A 284 -23.46 -12.75 -9.09
CA GLN A 284 -24.52 -13.25 -8.18
C GLN A 284 -24.03 -14.36 -7.23
N SER A 285 -23.11 -15.21 -7.67
CA SER A 285 -22.57 -16.34 -6.89
C SER A 285 -21.13 -16.14 -6.41
N GLY A 286 -20.54 -14.96 -6.62
CA GLY A 286 -19.17 -14.67 -6.26
C GLY A 286 -19.04 -14.27 -4.80
N THR A 287 -18.07 -14.82 -4.07
CA THR A 287 -17.78 -14.44 -2.67
C THR A 287 -17.09 -13.06 -2.55
N GLY A 288 -16.54 -12.52 -3.65
CA GLY A 288 -15.81 -11.26 -3.66
C GLY A 288 -14.49 -11.27 -2.86
N ILE A 289 -13.96 -12.45 -2.54
CA ILE A 289 -12.76 -12.60 -1.70
C ILE A 289 -11.51 -12.90 -2.52
N GLY A 290 -11.67 -13.50 -3.68
CA GLY A 290 -10.55 -14.05 -4.44
C GLY A 290 -9.44 -13.03 -4.75
N LEU A 291 -9.77 -11.86 -5.31
CA LEU A 291 -8.77 -10.84 -5.65
C LEU A 291 -8.12 -10.21 -4.41
N CYS A 292 -8.90 -9.96 -3.37
CA CYS A 292 -8.41 -9.46 -2.09
C CYS A 292 -7.43 -10.46 -1.45
N LEU A 293 -7.78 -11.73 -1.39
CA LEU A 293 -6.93 -12.82 -0.88
C LEU A 293 -5.65 -12.94 -1.71
N SER A 294 -5.77 -12.92 -3.04
CA SER A 294 -4.61 -12.98 -3.95
C SER A 294 -3.65 -11.82 -3.72
N ARG A 295 -4.15 -10.58 -3.56
CA ARG A 295 -3.31 -9.41 -3.26
C ARG A 295 -2.61 -9.54 -1.90
N GLN A 296 -3.34 -10.03 -0.88
CA GLN A 296 -2.77 -10.25 0.45
C GLN A 296 -1.67 -11.31 0.44
N ILE A 297 -1.87 -12.42 -0.28
CA ILE A 297 -0.84 -13.44 -0.48
C ILE A 297 0.40 -12.82 -1.13
N MET A 298 0.26 -12.06 -2.21
CA MET A 298 1.41 -11.46 -2.88
C MET A 298 2.14 -10.43 -2.00
N ARG A 299 1.43 -9.68 -1.17
CA ARG A 299 2.04 -8.78 -0.18
C ARG A 299 2.83 -9.53 0.89
N LEU A 300 2.37 -10.70 1.34
CA LEU A 300 3.14 -11.57 2.23
C LEU A 300 4.42 -12.12 1.56
N HIS A 301 4.43 -12.23 0.22
CA HIS A 301 5.62 -12.57 -0.57
C HIS A 301 6.56 -11.37 -0.81
N GLY A 302 6.27 -10.19 -0.23
CA GLY A 302 7.03 -8.95 -0.47
C GLY A 302 6.79 -8.33 -1.84
N GLY A 303 5.79 -8.82 -2.58
CA GLY A 303 5.35 -8.32 -3.89
C GLY A 303 4.00 -7.58 -3.82
N ASP A 304 3.29 -7.54 -4.94
CA ASP A 304 1.91 -7.01 -5.00
C ASP A 304 1.13 -7.65 -6.16
N LEU A 305 -0.19 -7.49 -6.14
CA LEU A 305 -1.09 -7.81 -7.25
C LEU A 305 -1.71 -6.50 -7.73
N LYS A 306 -1.52 -6.18 -9.01
CA LYS A 306 -2.04 -4.94 -9.62
C LYS A 306 -2.92 -5.24 -10.81
N LEU A 307 -3.93 -4.39 -11.00
CA LEU A 307 -4.69 -4.32 -12.23
C LEU A 307 -3.95 -3.35 -13.17
N ASN A 308 -3.59 -3.83 -14.36
CA ASN A 308 -3.01 -3.00 -15.40
C ASN A 308 -4.11 -2.57 -16.36
N HIS A 309 -4.35 -1.26 -16.45
CA HIS A 309 -5.31 -0.70 -17.37
C HIS A 309 -4.72 -0.67 -18.78
N HIS A 310 -5.30 -1.43 -19.70
CA HIS A 310 -5.04 -1.29 -21.13
C HIS A 310 -6.17 -0.50 -21.80
N GLN A 311 -5.83 0.33 -22.75
CA GLN A 311 -6.79 0.92 -23.68
C GLN A 311 -7.30 -0.21 -24.61
N GLY A 312 -8.34 -0.95 -24.17
CA GLY A 312 -8.88 -2.06 -24.92
C GLY A 312 -9.90 -2.89 -24.13
N ARG A 313 -10.39 -3.97 -24.75
CA ARG A 313 -11.24 -4.94 -24.08
C ARG A 313 -10.43 -5.81 -23.13
N GLY A 314 -11.04 -6.20 -22.00
CA GLY A 314 -10.50 -7.17 -21.06
C GLY A 314 -9.81 -6.57 -19.85
N ALA A 315 -9.33 -7.44 -18.97
CA ALA A 315 -8.56 -7.07 -17.78
C ALA A 315 -7.20 -7.78 -17.79
N THR A 316 -6.20 -7.12 -17.22
CA THR A 316 -4.86 -7.70 -17.03
C THR A 316 -4.43 -7.54 -15.57
N PHE A 317 -4.28 -8.65 -14.88
CA PHE A 317 -3.73 -8.68 -13.54
C PHE A 317 -2.24 -9.03 -13.58
N MET A 318 -1.43 -8.25 -12.88
CA MET A 318 0.02 -8.44 -12.76
C MET A 318 0.38 -8.91 -11.35
N VAL A 319 0.88 -10.13 -11.25
CA VAL A 319 1.47 -10.73 -10.06
C VAL A 319 2.92 -10.33 -10.02
N MET A 320 3.28 -9.41 -9.13
CA MET A 320 4.62 -8.87 -8.99
C MET A 320 5.32 -9.53 -7.81
N PHE A 321 6.56 -9.96 -8.00
CA PHE A 321 7.39 -10.53 -6.93
C PHE A 321 8.28 -9.43 -6.34
N GLY A 322 8.53 -9.49 -5.03
CA GLY A 322 9.52 -8.62 -4.40
C GLY A 322 10.90 -8.85 -5.01
N LEU A 323 11.64 -7.79 -5.26
CA LEU A 323 13.06 -7.91 -5.56
C LEU A 323 13.68 -8.66 -4.36
N GLY A 324 14.20 -9.85 -4.58
CA GLY A 324 14.75 -10.72 -3.54
C GLY A 324 15.88 -10.06 -2.73
N GLY A 325 15.50 -9.12 -1.91
CA GLY A 325 16.32 -8.53 -0.88
C GLY A 325 16.28 -9.45 0.33
N GLY A 326 17.20 -10.43 0.37
CA GLY A 326 17.52 -11.12 1.58
C GLY A 326 17.86 -10.13 2.66
N LYS A 327 16.93 -9.85 3.57
CA LYS A 327 17.30 -9.46 4.92
C LYS A 327 17.66 -10.75 5.64
N SER A 328 18.91 -11.13 5.53
CA SER A 328 19.55 -11.94 6.56
C SER A 328 19.38 -11.23 7.89
N SER A 329 18.82 -11.97 8.83
CA SER A 329 18.89 -11.87 10.29
C SER A 329 19.33 -10.55 10.89
#